data_8d745be2007f07e84f8a5605b429969a
#
_entry.id   8d745be2007f07e84f8a5605b429969a
#
_cell.length_a   1.000
_cell.length_b   1.000
_cell.length_c   1.000
_cell.angle_alpha   90.00
_cell.angle_beta   90.00
_cell.angle_gamma   90.00
#
_symmetry.space_group_name_H-M   'P 1'
#
loop_
_entity.id
_entity.type
_entity.pdbx_description
1 polymer ?
#
loop_
_entity_poly.entity_id
_entity_poly.type
_entity_poly.pdbx_seq_one_letter_code
_entity_poly.pdbx_strand_id
1 'polypeptide(L)'
;MKRFLLDSSFLIDLLNEIADASKGPAFEWLQRNEKAQLWISPVTLAGVLEGASDAKVVKSYLARYSWQGIHRVHAERVALRQKRSSRRMGENDAWQCAIAEHMDAAIVGHDPAAFQRLGARYDDHRRFGKPV
;
A
#
# COMPACT_ATOMS: atom_id res chain seq x y z
N MET A 1 16.63 -3.55 -7.55
CA MET A 1 15.50 -2.64 -7.77
C MET A 1 14.51 -2.74 -6.62
N LYS A 2 14.16 -1.62 -6.03
CA LYS A 2 13.22 -1.60 -4.91
C LYS A 2 11.80 -1.94 -5.35
N ARG A 3 11.10 -2.72 -4.51
CA ARG A 3 9.70 -3.06 -4.71
C ARG A 3 8.86 -2.43 -3.61
N PHE A 4 7.73 -1.88 -3.99
CA PHE A 4 6.75 -1.35 -3.05
C PHE A 4 5.38 -1.94 -3.32
N LEU A 5 4.70 -2.28 -2.24
CA LEU A 5 3.28 -2.63 -2.28
C LEU A 5 2.50 -1.37 -1.89
N LEU A 6 1.72 -0.85 -2.83
CA LEU A 6 0.94 0.36 -2.60
C LEU A 6 -0.28 0.03 -1.75
N ASP A 7 -0.39 0.67 -0.59
CA ASP A 7 -1.57 0.56 0.24
C ASP A 7 -2.70 1.43 -0.30
N SER A 8 -3.95 1.08 0.01
CA SER A 8 -5.10 1.89 -0.42
C SER A 8 -5.01 3.33 0.05
N SER A 9 -4.45 3.58 1.25
CA SER A 9 -4.28 4.94 1.78
C SER A 9 -3.40 5.81 0.89
N PHE A 10 -2.34 5.22 0.29
CA PHE A 10 -1.50 5.94 -0.67
C PHE A 10 -2.28 6.30 -1.93
N LEU A 11 -2.97 5.32 -2.50
CA LEU A 11 -3.70 5.51 -3.76
C LEU A 11 -4.89 6.44 -3.60
N ILE A 12 -5.56 6.41 -2.46
CA ILE A 12 -6.65 7.36 -2.18
C ILE A 12 -6.11 8.79 -2.18
N ASP A 13 -4.97 9.03 -1.50
CA ASP A 13 -4.33 10.34 -1.51
C ASP A 13 -3.94 10.76 -2.93
N LEU A 14 -3.33 9.85 -3.68
CA LEU A 14 -2.89 10.14 -5.05
C LEU A 14 -4.08 10.48 -5.96
N LEU A 15 -5.15 9.71 -5.90
CA LEU A 15 -6.34 9.96 -6.73
C LEU A 15 -7.00 11.28 -6.35
N ASN A 16 -7.02 11.64 -5.07
CA ASN A 16 -7.53 12.94 -4.63
C ASN A 16 -6.65 14.09 -5.15
N GLU A 17 -5.33 13.92 -5.13
CA GLU A 17 -4.41 14.92 -5.69
C GLU A 17 -4.63 15.10 -7.18
N ILE A 18 -4.85 14.02 -7.92
CA ILE A 18 -5.15 14.07 -9.35
C ILE A 18 -6.47 14.81 -9.59
N ALA A 19 -7.51 14.48 -8.83
CA ALA A 19 -8.82 15.11 -8.96
C ALA A 19 -8.77 16.61 -8.68
N ASP A 20 -7.94 17.02 -7.71
CA ASP A 20 -7.78 18.42 -7.33
C ASP A 20 -6.73 19.17 -8.17
N ALA A 21 -6.13 18.49 -9.13
CA ALA A 21 -5.02 19.01 -9.94
C ALA A 21 -3.89 19.57 -9.07
N SER A 22 -3.61 18.92 -7.94
CA SER A 22 -2.56 19.31 -6.99
C SER A 22 -1.42 18.32 -6.99
N LYS A 23 -0.24 18.79 -6.63
CA LYS A 23 0.95 17.96 -6.46
C LYS A 23 1.25 17.83 -4.97
N GLY A 24 0.60 16.86 -4.34
CA GLY A 24 0.78 16.61 -2.91
C GLY A 24 1.83 15.54 -2.60
N PRO A 25 1.86 15.07 -1.35
CA PRO A 25 2.85 14.11 -0.90
C PRO A 25 2.89 12.80 -1.69
N ALA A 26 1.74 12.31 -2.16
CA ALA A 26 1.70 11.07 -2.94
C ALA A 26 2.38 11.25 -4.30
N PHE A 27 2.11 12.34 -4.98
CA PHE A 27 2.75 12.65 -6.26
C PHE A 27 4.26 12.83 -6.09
N GLU A 28 4.69 13.55 -5.07
CA GLU A 28 6.11 13.76 -4.78
C GLU A 28 6.82 12.45 -4.48
N TRP A 29 6.16 11.55 -3.75
CA TRP A 29 6.70 10.22 -3.49
C TRP A 29 6.92 9.44 -4.80
N LEU A 30 5.94 9.48 -5.71
CA LEU A 30 6.07 8.82 -7.01
C LEU A 30 7.25 9.35 -7.81
N GLN A 31 7.44 10.67 -7.85
CA GLN A 31 8.55 11.27 -8.57
C GLN A 31 9.91 10.80 -8.06
N ARG A 32 10.05 10.68 -6.75
CA ARG A 32 11.32 10.24 -6.16
C ARG A 32 11.57 8.75 -6.29
N ASN A 33 10.54 7.97 -6.55
CA ASN A 33 10.63 6.52 -6.65
C ASN A 33 10.29 6.03 -8.05
N GLU A 34 10.53 6.85 -9.07
CA GLU A 34 10.16 6.54 -10.46
C GLU A 34 10.80 5.27 -11.00
N LYS A 35 11.95 4.85 -10.45
CA LYS A 35 12.66 3.64 -10.86
C LYS A 35 12.25 2.40 -10.05
N ALA A 36 11.42 2.55 -9.05
CA ALA A 36 10.97 1.43 -8.24
C ALA A 36 9.89 0.61 -8.95
N GLN A 37 9.76 -0.64 -8.54
CA GLN A 37 8.66 -1.49 -8.97
C GLN A 37 7.48 -1.26 -8.03
N LEU A 38 6.34 -0.89 -8.60
CA LEU A 38 5.13 -0.58 -7.84
C LEU A 38 4.07 -1.66 -8.08
N TRP A 39 3.59 -2.23 -6.98
CA TRP A 39 2.67 -3.36 -6.99
C TRP A 39 1.40 -3.02 -6.23
N ILE A 40 0.29 -3.62 -6.63
CA ILE A 40 -0.97 -3.59 -5.89
C ILE A 40 -1.47 -5.02 -5.67
N SER A 41 -2.28 -5.20 -4.64
CA SER A 41 -2.88 -6.48 -4.28
C SER A 41 -4.41 -6.40 -4.34
N PRO A 42 -5.12 -7.53 -4.21
CA PRO A 42 -6.58 -7.52 -4.04
C PRO A 42 -7.03 -6.66 -2.85
N VAL A 43 -6.26 -6.63 -1.77
CA VAL A 43 -6.57 -5.80 -0.60
C VAL A 43 -6.50 -4.32 -0.95
N THR A 44 -5.46 -3.91 -1.70
CA THR A 44 -5.32 -2.54 -2.19
C THR A 44 -6.52 -2.16 -3.05
N LEU A 45 -6.83 -3.00 -4.03
CA LEU A 45 -7.91 -2.75 -4.97
C LEU A 45 -9.26 -2.59 -4.26
N ALA A 46 -9.57 -3.52 -3.34
CA ALA A 46 -10.81 -3.47 -2.57
C ALA A 46 -10.93 -2.17 -1.77
N GLY A 47 -9.85 -1.76 -1.11
CA GLY A 47 -9.85 -0.53 -0.32
C GLY A 47 -10.07 0.72 -1.15
N VAL A 48 -9.47 0.79 -2.33
CA VAL A 48 -9.64 1.95 -3.24
C VAL A 48 -11.03 1.97 -3.85
N LEU A 49 -11.52 0.82 -4.32
CA LEU A 49 -12.84 0.75 -4.97
C LEU A 49 -13.99 1.02 -4.00
N GLU A 50 -13.82 0.71 -2.72
CA GLU A 50 -14.84 0.94 -1.70
C GLU A 50 -15.25 2.42 -1.63
N GLY A 51 -14.30 3.33 -1.79
CA GLY A 51 -14.56 4.77 -1.76
C GLY A 51 -14.69 5.43 -3.13
N ALA A 52 -14.60 4.67 -4.22
CA ALA A 52 -14.59 5.25 -5.57
C ALA A 52 -16.00 5.60 -6.06
N SER A 53 -16.15 6.80 -6.59
CA SER A 53 -17.42 7.22 -7.24
C SER A 53 -17.55 6.63 -8.65
N ASP A 54 -16.44 6.35 -9.32
CA ASP A 54 -16.42 5.72 -10.65
C ASP A 54 -15.39 4.59 -10.67
N ALA A 55 -15.88 3.37 -10.46
CA ALA A 55 -15.02 2.18 -10.40
C ALA A 55 -14.26 1.91 -11.70
N LYS A 56 -14.87 2.22 -12.86
CA LYS A 56 -14.24 2.02 -14.17
C LYS A 56 -13.00 2.89 -14.34
N VAL A 57 -13.13 4.15 -14.00
CA VAL A 57 -12.00 5.10 -14.08
C VAL A 57 -10.87 4.68 -13.15
N VAL A 58 -11.21 4.31 -11.92
CA VAL A 58 -10.21 3.85 -10.94
C VAL A 58 -9.50 2.59 -11.42
N LYS A 59 -10.24 1.59 -11.89
CA LYS A 59 -9.63 0.34 -12.39
C LYS A 59 -8.72 0.61 -13.59
N SER A 60 -9.12 1.49 -14.48
CA SER A 60 -8.31 1.87 -15.63
C SER A 60 -7.00 2.52 -15.19
N TYR A 61 -7.06 3.40 -14.18
CA TYR A 61 -5.87 4.02 -13.63
C TYR A 61 -4.95 2.98 -12.99
N LEU A 62 -5.50 2.07 -12.19
CA LEU A 62 -4.73 1.08 -11.43
C LEU A 62 -4.07 0.02 -12.31
N ALA A 63 -4.51 -0.13 -13.56
CA ALA A 63 -3.95 -1.11 -14.48
C ALA A 63 -2.46 -0.87 -14.79
N ARG A 64 -1.95 0.32 -14.51
CA ARG A 64 -0.53 0.65 -14.70
C ARG A 64 0.42 -0.01 -13.71
N TYR A 65 -0.11 -0.44 -12.56
CA TYR A 65 0.71 -1.07 -11.52
C TYR A 65 0.76 -2.57 -11.71
N SER A 66 1.84 -3.19 -11.24
CA SER A 66 1.97 -4.64 -11.27
C SER A 66 1.02 -5.26 -10.25
N TRP A 67 0.55 -6.45 -10.54
CA TRP A 67 -0.46 -7.13 -9.72
C TRP A 67 0.13 -8.30 -8.94
N GLN A 68 -0.14 -8.34 -7.64
CA GLN A 68 0.20 -9.48 -6.79
C GLN A 68 -1.08 -10.06 -6.20
N GLY A 69 -1.45 -11.27 -6.62
CA GLY A 69 -2.61 -11.97 -6.10
C GLY A 69 -2.39 -12.54 -4.70
N ILE A 70 -3.46 -13.02 -4.09
CA ILE A 70 -3.43 -13.70 -2.79
C ILE A 70 -3.35 -15.20 -3.03
N HIS A 71 -2.41 -15.87 -2.37
CA HIS A 71 -2.18 -17.29 -2.49
C HIS A 71 -2.11 -17.96 -1.11
N ARG A 72 -2.06 -19.30 -1.11
CA ARG A 72 -1.98 -20.09 0.12
C ARG A 72 -0.85 -19.63 1.05
N VAL A 73 0.32 -19.34 0.50
CA VAL A 73 1.47 -18.90 1.29
C VAL A 73 1.17 -17.63 2.08
N HIS A 74 0.37 -16.73 1.54
CA HIS A 74 -0.02 -15.51 2.25
C HIS A 74 -0.92 -15.83 3.44
N ALA A 75 -1.86 -16.74 3.27
CA ALA A 75 -2.74 -17.18 4.37
C ALA A 75 -1.93 -17.79 5.51
N GLU A 76 -0.95 -18.62 5.20
CA GLU A 76 -0.08 -19.21 6.21
C GLU A 76 0.72 -18.14 6.96
N ARG A 77 1.23 -17.14 6.27
CA ARG A 77 1.95 -16.01 6.87
C ARG A 77 1.05 -15.15 7.75
N VAL A 78 -0.18 -14.90 7.33
CA VAL A 78 -1.16 -14.16 8.13
C VAL A 78 -1.42 -14.89 9.44
N ALA A 79 -1.69 -16.19 9.38
CA ALA A 79 -1.95 -16.99 10.56
C ALA A 79 -0.78 -16.95 11.53
N LEU A 80 0.44 -17.11 11.02
CA LEU A 80 1.65 -17.11 11.83
C LEU A 80 1.89 -15.75 12.49
N ARG A 81 1.70 -14.67 11.75
CA ARG A 81 1.83 -13.29 12.27
C ARG A 81 0.85 -13.05 13.41
N GLN A 82 -0.42 -13.42 13.23
CA GLN A 82 -1.44 -13.20 14.25
C GLN A 82 -1.18 -14.05 15.51
N LYS A 83 -0.71 -15.27 15.34
CA LYS A 83 -0.35 -16.13 16.48
C LYS A 83 0.81 -15.57 17.31
N ARG A 84 1.79 -14.96 16.65
CA ARG A 84 3.01 -14.44 17.30
C ARG A 84 2.85 -13.03 17.85
N SER A 85 1.81 -12.31 17.43
CA SER A 85 1.61 -10.92 17.88
C SER A 85 0.98 -10.89 19.27
N SER A 86 1.54 -10.06 20.15
CA SER A 86 0.94 -9.78 21.44
C SER A 86 -0.36 -8.99 21.29
N ARG A 87 -0.46 -8.24 20.20
CA ARG A 87 -1.66 -7.48 19.84
C ARG A 87 -2.05 -7.85 18.40
N ARG A 88 -3.25 -8.36 18.23
CA ARG A 88 -3.75 -8.75 16.91
C ARG A 88 -3.82 -7.56 15.97
N MET A 89 -3.28 -7.75 14.78
CA MET A 89 -3.37 -6.77 13.70
C MET A 89 -4.73 -6.83 13.01
N GLY A 90 -5.24 -5.71 12.50
CA GLY A 90 -6.43 -5.71 11.68
C GLY A 90 -6.30 -6.66 10.49
N GLU A 91 -7.40 -7.26 10.08
CA GLU A 91 -7.40 -8.33 9.07
C GLU A 91 -6.75 -7.89 7.75
N ASN A 92 -7.22 -6.79 7.17
CA ASN A 92 -6.69 -6.31 5.90
C ASN A 92 -5.21 -5.94 6.01
N ASP A 93 -4.81 -5.34 7.12
CA ASP A 93 -3.43 -4.95 7.36
C ASP A 93 -2.51 -6.18 7.46
N ALA A 94 -2.99 -7.23 8.11
CA ALA A 94 -2.25 -8.48 8.24
C ALA A 94 -2.01 -9.12 6.87
N TRP A 95 -3.01 -9.11 6.00
CA TRP A 95 -2.87 -9.63 4.63
C TRP A 95 -1.89 -8.79 3.82
N GLN A 96 -1.97 -7.47 3.89
CA GLN A 96 -1.00 -6.59 3.19
C GLN A 96 0.43 -6.85 3.68
N CYS A 97 0.63 -7.00 4.99
CA CYS A 97 1.94 -7.31 5.54
C CYS A 97 2.48 -8.64 5.02
N ALA A 98 1.63 -9.68 5.00
CA ALA A 98 2.03 -11.00 4.52
C ALA A 98 2.43 -10.97 3.04
N ILE A 99 1.66 -10.26 2.22
CA ILE A 99 1.94 -10.11 0.79
C ILE A 99 3.28 -9.38 0.58
N ALA A 100 3.45 -8.26 1.27
CA ALA A 100 4.67 -7.45 1.16
C ALA A 100 5.92 -8.24 1.58
N GLU A 101 5.83 -8.96 2.69
CA GLU A 101 6.96 -9.79 3.17
C GLU A 101 7.32 -10.87 2.16
N HIS A 102 6.33 -11.57 1.62
CA HIS A 102 6.57 -12.67 0.69
C HIS A 102 7.26 -12.20 -0.59
N MET A 103 6.92 -11.02 -1.08
CA MET A 103 7.51 -10.47 -2.28
C MET A 103 8.73 -9.57 -2.01
N ASP A 104 9.18 -9.50 -0.76
CA ASP A 104 10.27 -8.63 -0.32
C ASP A 104 10.07 -7.17 -0.73
N ALA A 105 8.90 -6.64 -0.41
CA ALA A 105 8.52 -5.26 -0.69
C ALA A 105 8.29 -4.49 0.60
N ALA A 106 8.45 -3.18 0.53
CA ALA A 106 7.98 -2.28 1.58
C ALA A 106 6.56 -1.83 1.24
N ILE A 107 5.76 -1.55 2.27
CA ILE A 107 4.42 -0.98 2.09
C ILE A 107 4.53 0.53 2.08
N VAL A 108 3.91 1.19 1.11
CA VAL A 108 3.80 2.64 1.09
C VAL A 108 2.35 3.05 1.31
N GLY A 109 2.14 3.96 2.25
CA GLY A 109 0.82 4.43 2.60
C GLY A 109 0.90 5.37 3.80
N HIS A 110 -0.27 5.77 4.29
CA HIS A 110 -0.35 6.55 5.51
C HIS A 110 -1.33 5.90 6.47
N ASP A 111 -0.83 4.93 7.22
CA ASP A 111 -1.57 4.28 8.30
C ASP A 111 -0.57 3.82 9.36
N PRO A 112 -0.05 4.76 10.16
CA PRO A 112 0.96 4.42 11.16
C PRO A 112 0.44 3.44 12.22
N ALA A 113 -0.86 3.50 12.55
CA ALA A 113 -1.44 2.56 13.50
C ALA A 113 -1.33 1.11 13.01
N ALA A 114 -1.48 0.89 11.70
CA ALA A 114 -1.39 -0.43 11.10
C ALA A 114 0.05 -0.89 10.88
N PHE A 115 0.91 0.00 10.35
CA PHE A 115 2.19 -0.42 9.75
C PHE A 115 3.44 0.09 10.47
N GLN A 116 3.32 0.94 11.47
CA GLN A 116 4.49 1.50 12.16
C GLN A 116 5.43 0.42 12.71
N ARG A 117 4.88 -0.70 13.15
CA ARG A 117 5.67 -1.82 13.68
C ARG A 117 6.55 -2.51 12.63
N LEU A 118 6.34 -2.24 11.35
CA LEU A 118 7.14 -2.83 10.27
C LEU A 118 8.52 -2.18 10.12
N GLY A 119 8.74 -1.04 10.76
CA GLY A 119 10.03 -0.34 10.66
C GLY A 119 10.36 0.05 9.23
N ALA A 120 11.54 -0.38 8.75
CA ALA A 120 12.03 -0.04 7.42
C ALA A 120 11.19 -0.59 6.27
N ARG A 121 10.29 -1.53 6.54
CA ARG A 121 9.36 -2.07 5.54
C ARG A 121 8.09 -1.24 5.39
N TYR A 122 8.02 -0.11 6.06
CA TYR A 122 6.92 0.83 5.96
C TYR A 122 7.44 2.20 5.56
N ASP A 123 6.92 2.74 4.47
CA ASP A 123 7.27 4.07 3.96
C ASP A 123 6.02 4.94 3.98
N ASP A 124 6.01 5.92 4.88
CA ASP A 124 4.89 6.84 5.00
C ASP A 124 5.07 8.01 4.03
N HIS A 125 4.32 8.00 2.94
CA HIS A 125 4.44 9.01 1.90
C HIS A 125 4.11 10.43 2.39
N ARG A 126 3.31 10.56 3.45
CA ARG A 126 2.97 11.89 4.00
C ARG A 126 4.09 12.51 4.81
N ARG A 127 5.08 11.72 5.23
CA ARG A 127 6.25 12.25 5.93
C ARG A 127 7.30 12.80 4.99
N PHE A 128 7.12 12.59 3.72
CA PHE A 128 8.11 12.89 2.72
C PHE A 128 8.26 14.40 2.54
N GLY A 129 9.50 14.91 2.60
CA GLY A 129 9.78 16.34 2.45
C GLY A 129 9.45 17.21 3.67
N LYS A 130 8.96 16.62 4.76
CA LYS A 130 8.70 17.35 6.01
C LYS A 130 9.95 17.35 6.90
N PRO A 131 10.25 18.48 7.57
CA PRO A 131 11.33 18.49 8.56
C PRO A 131 11.01 17.50 9.67
N VAL A 132 12.03 16.83 10.13
CA VAL A 132 11.91 15.90 11.25
C VAL A 132 11.81 16.66 12.56
#